data_40d14afe8e3e51df8ccf7478b1a7e970
#
_entry.id   40d14afe8e3e51df8ccf7478b1a7e970
#
_cell.length_a   1.000
_cell.length_b   1.000
_cell.length_c   1.000
_cell.angle_alpha   90.00
_cell.angle_beta   90.00
_cell.angle_gamma   90.00
#
_symmetry.space_group_name_H-M   'P 1'
#
loop_
_entity.id
_entity.type
_entity.pdbx_description
1 polymer ?
#
loop_
_entity_poly.entity_id
_entity_poly.type
_entity_poly.pdbx_seq_one_letter_code
_entity_poly.pdbx_strand_id
1 'polypeptide(L)'
;MRTSANNGRSIVPPEKGELDMSLKNRFFTLAALLVLAISVSSNATETNCSNASLNGSYALHATGEIKNVGPFAAVGRFVFDGNGNLSGTLWQRINGNNVVETLTGEYSVSSNCIVRDSWHLSLGETTTHLSVIQNNGTEYVILNNTSGSPSTVSGEAKRQ
;
A
#
# COMPACT_ATOMS: atom_id res chain seq x y z
N MET A 1 -70.38 -42.81 64.98
CA MET A 1 -69.81 -43.95 64.22
C MET A 1 -68.49 -43.49 63.58
N ARG A 2 -67.46 -44.27 63.77
CA ARG A 2 -66.06 -43.97 63.43
C ARG A 2 -65.83 -44.20 61.95
N THR A 3 -65.07 -43.36 61.31
CA THR A 3 -64.31 -43.71 60.09
C THR A 3 -62.90 -43.16 60.14
N SER A 4 -62.01 -44.07 59.88
CA SER A 4 -60.59 -44.01 60.00
C SER A 4 -59.90 -43.19 58.87
N ALA A 5 -58.91 -42.41 59.21
CA ALA A 5 -58.03 -41.76 58.26
C ALA A 5 -56.96 -42.76 57.81
N ASN A 6 -56.67 -42.77 56.51
CA ASN A 6 -55.58 -43.54 55.94
C ASN A 6 -54.52 -42.55 55.33
N ASN A 7 -53.37 -42.54 55.97
CA ASN A 7 -52.19 -41.71 55.54
C ASN A 7 -51.45 -42.42 54.40
N GLY A 8 -51.61 -41.93 53.19
CA GLY A 8 -50.78 -42.34 52.06
C GLY A 8 -49.56 -41.42 51.94
N ARG A 9 -48.37 -41.87 52.36
CA ARG A 9 -47.09 -41.23 52.02
C ARG A 9 -46.77 -41.46 50.56
N SER A 10 -46.75 -40.37 49.81
CA SER A 10 -46.17 -40.35 48.46
C SER A 10 -44.64 -40.22 48.57
N ILE A 11 -43.93 -41.21 48.08
CA ILE A 11 -42.48 -41.21 47.96
C ILE A 11 -42.20 -40.61 46.63
N VAL A 12 -41.62 -39.35 46.63
CA VAL A 12 -41.10 -38.68 45.43
C VAL A 12 -39.68 -39.22 45.17
N PRO A 13 -39.41 -39.77 43.97
CA PRO A 13 -38.04 -40.17 43.63
C PRO A 13 -37.13 -38.95 43.44
N PRO A 14 -35.83 -39.04 43.72
CA PRO A 14 -34.89 -37.94 43.57
C PRO A 14 -34.70 -37.59 42.11
N GLU A 15 -34.84 -36.32 41.81
CA GLU A 15 -34.61 -35.70 40.50
C GLU A 15 -33.13 -35.84 40.09
N LYS A 16 -32.84 -36.81 39.21
CA LYS A 16 -31.54 -36.94 38.55
C LYS A 16 -31.57 -36.04 37.30
N GLY A 17 -31.04 -34.84 37.39
CA GLY A 17 -31.01 -34.04 36.16
C GLY A 17 -30.28 -32.70 36.22
N GLU A 18 -30.04 -32.12 37.38
CA GLU A 18 -29.56 -30.72 37.42
C GLU A 18 -28.01 -30.52 37.43
N LEU A 19 -27.24 -31.59 37.63
CA LEU A 19 -25.78 -31.44 37.71
C LEU A 19 -25.05 -31.51 36.36
N ASP A 20 -25.71 -31.94 35.28
CA ASP A 20 -25.04 -32.15 33.99
C ASP A 20 -25.09 -30.93 33.07
N MET A 21 -26.05 -30.02 33.25
CA MET A 21 -26.19 -28.83 32.41
C MET A 21 -25.21 -27.69 32.81
N SER A 22 -24.80 -27.64 34.07
CA SER A 22 -23.85 -26.62 34.57
C SER A 22 -22.42 -26.88 34.12
N LEU A 23 -22.02 -28.16 34.01
CA LEU A 23 -20.67 -28.48 33.53
C LEU A 23 -20.54 -28.30 32.02
N LYS A 24 -21.55 -28.69 31.24
CA LYS A 24 -21.51 -28.50 29.77
C LYS A 24 -21.47 -27.04 29.38
N ASN A 25 -22.23 -26.16 30.04
CA ASN A 25 -22.17 -24.71 29.77
C ASN A 25 -20.82 -24.08 30.18
N ARG A 26 -20.15 -24.59 31.20
CA ARG A 26 -18.85 -24.07 31.60
C ARG A 26 -17.73 -24.45 30.59
N PHE A 27 -17.82 -25.61 29.97
CA PHE A 27 -16.90 -26.02 28.92
C PHE A 27 -17.12 -25.25 27.62
N PHE A 28 -18.38 -24.95 27.25
CA PHE A 28 -18.70 -24.16 26.07
C PHE A 28 -18.26 -22.68 26.22
N THR A 29 -18.39 -22.08 27.40
CA THR A 29 -17.95 -20.72 27.64
C THR A 29 -16.42 -20.60 27.67
N LEU A 30 -15.69 -21.62 28.17
CA LEU A 30 -14.21 -21.60 28.10
C LEU A 30 -13.70 -21.80 26.69
N ALA A 31 -14.34 -22.64 25.86
CA ALA A 31 -13.96 -22.83 24.46
C ALA A 31 -14.23 -21.58 23.61
N ALA A 32 -15.32 -20.86 23.86
CA ALA A 32 -15.65 -19.62 23.16
C ALA A 32 -14.68 -18.47 23.51
N LEU A 33 -14.19 -18.40 24.75
CA LEU A 33 -13.19 -17.41 25.16
C LEU A 33 -11.80 -17.69 24.58
N LEU A 34 -11.45 -18.95 24.33
CA LEU A 34 -10.15 -19.31 23.74
C LEU A 34 -10.06 -18.96 22.23
N VAL A 35 -11.19 -18.94 21.52
CA VAL A 35 -11.23 -18.60 20.10
C VAL A 35 -11.10 -17.09 19.85
N LEU A 36 -11.51 -16.24 20.81
CA LEU A 36 -11.35 -14.78 20.69
C LEU A 36 -9.92 -14.26 20.94
N ALA A 37 -9.01 -15.11 21.43
CA ALA A 37 -7.63 -14.72 21.72
C ALA A 37 -6.67 -14.90 20.53
N ILE A 38 -7.14 -15.33 19.37
CA ILE A 38 -6.38 -15.26 18.12
C ILE A 38 -6.57 -13.84 17.58
N SER A 39 -6.00 -12.87 18.27
CA SER A 39 -5.72 -11.57 17.69
C SER A 39 -4.74 -11.83 16.54
N VAL A 40 -5.24 -11.82 15.31
CA VAL A 40 -4.42 -11.77 14.12
C VAL A 40 -3.62 -10.46 14.23
N SER A 41 -2.42 -10.54 14.79
CA SER A 41 -1.44 -9.49 14.64
C SER A 41 -1.20 -9.40 13.13
N SER A 42 -1.88 -8.48 12.48
CA SER A 42 -1.51 -8.04 11.14
C SER A 42 -0.15 -7.40 11.31
N ASN A 43 0.91 -8.20 11.18
CA ASN A 43 2.24 -7.67 10.94
C ASN A 43 2.11 -6.94 9.60
N ALA A 44 1.88 -5.63 9.66
CA ALA A 44 2.18 -4.77 8.54
C ALA A 44 3.67 -5.03 8.26
N THR A 45 3.96 -5.76 7.19
CA THR A 45 5.32 -5.92 6.69
C THR A 45 5.77 -4.51 6.37
N GLU A 46 6.64 -3.93 7.20
CA GLU A 46 7.28 -2.67 6.88
C GLU A 46 8.00 -2.90 5.55
N THR A 47 7.48 -2.30 4.50
CA THR A 47 8.15 -2.29 3.19
C THR A 47 9.39 -1.44 3.33
N ASN A 48 10.52 -2.08 3.61
CA ASN A 48 11.81 -1.40 3.73
C ASN A 48 12.37 -1.19 2.32
N CYS A 49 12.07 -0.05 1.74
CA CYS A 49 12.54 0.31 0.40
C CYS A 49 14.02 0.73 0.40
N SER A 50 14.66 0.57 -0.73
CA SER A 50 16.01 1.03 -1.02
C SER A 50 16.14 1.32 -2.52
N ASN A 51 17.30 1.80 -2.98
CA ASN A 51 17.53 1.99 -4.41
C ASN A 51 17.27 0.74 -5.24
N ALA A 52 17.57 -0.45 -4.69
CA ALA A 52 17.30 -1.72 -5.33
C ALA A 52 15.79 -2.02 -5.57
N SER A 53 14.90 -1.28 -4.91
CA SER A 53 13.45 -1.38 -5.16
C SER A 53 13.05 -0.86 -6.53
N LEU A 54 13.87 0.03 -7.12
CA LEU A 54 13.75 0.49 -8.50
C LEU A 54 14.89 -0.09 -9.33
N ASN A 55 14.62 -1.18 -10.04
CA ASN A 55 15.59 -1.85 -10.91
C ASN A 55 14.87 -2.37 -12.15
N GLY A 56 15.36 -2.01 -13.35
CA GLY A 56 14.80 -2.42 -14.65
C GLY A 56 14.15 -1.29 -15.43
N SER A 57 13.38 -1.65 -16.45
CA SER A 57 12.72 -0.71 -17.36
C SER A 57 11.32 -0.34 -16.86
N TYR A 58 10.98 0.94 -17.01
CA TYR A 58 9.67 1.49 -16.67
C TYR A 58 9.13 2.32 -17.83
N ALA A 59 7.83 2.21 -18.08
CA ALA A 59 7.09 3.10 -18.95
C ALA A 59 6.45 4.20 -18.11
N LEU A 60 6.72 5.45 -18.45
CA LEU A 60 6.16 6.64 -17.80
C LEU A 60 5.04 7.23 -18.64
N HIS A 61 3.99 7.71 -17.98
CA HIS A 61 3.05 8.68 -18.49
C HIS A 61 2.96 9.86 -17.52
N ALA A 62 3.08 11.08 -18.01
CA ALA A 62 2.97 12.29 -17.20
C ALA A 62 2.17 13.36 -17.92
N THR A 63 1.43 14.16 -17.16
CA THR A 63 0.66 15.31 -17.65
C THR A 63 0.72 16.46 -16.67
N GLY A 64 0.38 17.65 -17.14
CA GLY A 64 0.35 18.83 -16.30
C GLY A 64 0.36 20.12 -17.08
N GLU A 65 0.88 21.17 -16.44
CA GLU A 65 0.99 22.49 -17.01
C GLU A 65 2.35 23.10 -16.63
N ILE A 66 2.96 23.78 -17.59
CA ILE A 66 4.14 24.62 -17.36
C ILE A 66 3.65 26.08 -17.42
N LYS A 67 3.66 26.76 -16.29
CA LYS A 67 3.17 28.14 -16.17
C LYS A 67 3.87 29.05 -17.20
N ASN A 68 3.11 29.88 -17.88
CA ASN A 68 3.52 30.78 -18.95
C ASN A 68 4.01 30.08 -20.25
N VAL A 69 3.98 28.74 -20.28
CA VAL A 69 4.30 27.95 -21.48
C VAL A 69 3.04 27.24 -22.01
N GLY A 70 2.32 26.54 -21.14
CA GLY A 70 1.07 25.87 -21.47
C GLY A 70 1.03 24.39 -21.07
N PRO A 71 0.06 23.64 -21.62
CA PRO A 71 -0.17 22.24 -21.27
C PRO A 71 1.03 21.35 -21.66
N PHE A 72 1.28 20.38 -20.79
CA PHE A 72 2.32 19.37 -20.91
C PHE A 72 1.73 17.96 -20.88
N ALA A 73 2.23 17.12 -21.78
CA ALA A 73 2.00 15.68 -21.74
C ALA A 73 3.27 14.96 -22.20
N ALA A 74 3.60 13.84 -21.57
CA ALA A 74 4.75 13.04 -21.92
C ALA A 74 4.47 11.54 -21.77
N VAL A 75 5.14 10.76 -22.59
CA VAL A 75 5.40 9.35 -22.35
C VAL A 75 6.91 9.14 -22.38
N GLY A 76 7.39 8.17 -21.62
CA GLY A 76 8.81 7.92 -21.54
C GLY A 76 9.13 6.46 -21.22
N ARG A 77 10.37 6.10 -21.49
CA ARG A 77 10.95 4.85 -21.04
C ARG A 77 12.20 5.13 -20.25
N PHE A 78 12.24 4.64 -19.03
CA PHE A 78 13.38 4.79 -18.12
C PHE A 78 13.96 3.43 -17.76
N VAL A 79 15.25 3.42 -17.48
CA VAL A 79 15.97 2.30 -16.90
C VAL A 79 16.61 2.76 -15.60
N PHE A 80 16.26 2.10 -14.52
CA PHE A 80 16.88 2.26 -13.20
C PHE A 80 17.86 1.11 -12.99
N ASP A 81 19.07 1.40 -12.51
CA ASP A 81 20.12 0.38 -12.30
C ASP A 81 20.05 -0.33 -10.93
N GLY A 82 19.16 0.09 -10.05
CA GLY A 82 19.05 -0.42 -8.67
C GLY A 82 20.11 0.16 -7.71
N ASN A 83 21.06 0.98 -8.20
CA ASN A 83 22.18 1.51 -7.43
C ASN A 83 22.12 3.04 -7.25
N GLY A 84 21.14 3.69 -7.87
CA GLY A 84 20.94 5.13 -7.76
C GLY A 84 21.13 5.90 -9.05
N ASN A 85 21.32 5.22 -10.19
CA ASN A 85 21.40 5.89 -11.49
C ASN A 85 20.21 5.51 -12.36
N LEU A 86 19.80 6.45 -13.19
CA LEU A 86 18.74 6.25 -14.17
C LEU A 86 19.14 6.87 -15.52
N SER A 87 18.53 6.34 -16.58
CA SER A 87 18.60 6.92 -17.92
C SER A 87 17.29 6.66 -18.65
N GLY A 88 17.02 7.44 -19.69
CA GLY A 88 15.78 7.26 -20.42
C GLY A 88 15.62 8.16 -21.62
N THR A 89 14.41 8.07 -22.20
CA THR A 89 13.93 8.92 -23.27
C THR A 89 12.52 9.38 -22.97
N LEU A 90 12.27 10.66 -23.18
CA LEU A 90 10.96 11.31 -23.09
C LEU A 90 10.49 11.74 -24.49
N TRP A 91 9.26 11.41 -24.81
CA TRP A 91 8.52 11.99 -25.92
C TRP A 91 7.45 12.91 -25.32
N GLN A 92 7.58 14.19 -25.57
CA GLN A 92 6.83 15.23 -24.91
C GLN A 92 5.97 16.03 -25.89
N ARG A 93 4.88 16.53 -25.39
CA ARG A 93 4.05 17.54 -26.04
C ARG A 93 3.96 18.76 -25.12
N ILE A 94 4.57 19.86 -25.51
CA ILE A 94 4.64 21.09 -24.71
C ILE A 94 3.95 22.21 -25.52
N ASN A 95 2.82 22.69 -25.02
CA ASN A 95 2.00 23.70 -25.69
C ASN A 95 1.80 23.41 -27.20
N GLY A 96 1.48 22.16 -27.52
CA GLY A 96 1.26 21.70 -28.87
C GLY A 96 2.51 21.34 -29.69
N ASN A 97 3.72 21.61 -29.21
CA ASN A 97 4.98 21.27 -29.89
C ASN A 97 5.50 19.90 -29.45
N ASN A 98 6.02 19.13 -30.37
CA ASN A 98 6.68 17.85 -30.08
C ASN A 98 8.13 18.10 -29.68
N VAL A 99 8.56 17.50 -28.57
CA VAL A 99 9.94 17.53 -28.08
C VAL A 99 10.35 16.09 -27.72
N VAL A 100 11.53 15.69 -28.13
CA VAL A 100 12.11 14.40 -27.76
C VAL A 100 13.44 14.64 -27.07
N GLU A 101 13.61 14.10 -25.88
CA GLU A 101 14.83 14.26 -25.09
C GLU A 101 15.31 12.90 -24.55
N THR A 102 16.59 12.72 -24.55
CA THR A 102 17.23 11.71 -23.69
C THR A 102 17.58 12.34 -22.36
N LEU A 103 17.68 11.52 -21.34
CA LEU A 103 18.10 11.97 -20.02
C LEU A 103 18.99 10.93 -19.34
N THR A 104 19.80 11.44 -18.44
CA THR A 104 20.49 10.67 -17.39
C THR A 104 20.16 11.30 -16.05
N GLY A 105 20.33 10.57 -14.96
CA GLY A 105 20.04 11.15 -13.67
C GLY A 105 20.42 10.23 -12.51
N GLU A 106 20.25 10.77 -11.35
CA GLU A 106 20.51 10.11 -10.09
C GLU A 106 19.23 10.02 -9.27
N TYR A 107 19.10 8.97 -8.45
CA TYR A 107 17.98 8.83 -7.53
C TYR A 107 18.41 8.24 -6.19
N SER A 108 17.62 8.49 -5.18
CA SER A 108 17.74 7.89 -3.86
C SER A 108 16.39 7.48 -3.34
N VAL A 109 16.32 6.32 -2.69
CA VAL A 109 15.11 5.76 -2.12
C VAL A 109 15.28 5.63 -0.61
N SER A 110 14.39 6.26 0.15
CA SER A 110 14.34 6.13 1.60
C SER A 110 13.58 4.86 2.04
N SER A 111 13.80 4.43 3.28
CA SER A 111 13.17 3.23 3.82
C SER A 111 11.63 3.26 3.81
N ASN A 112 11.02 4.45 3.82
CA ASN A 112 9.57 4.65 3.70
C ASN A 112 9.09 4.80 2.24
N CYS A 113 9.89 4.32 1.26
CA CYS A 113 9.53 4.25 -0.16
C CYS A 113 9.37 5.60 -0.87
N ILE A 114 9.95 6.66 -0.33
CA ILE A 114 10.02 7.96 -1.00
C ILE A 114 11.27 8.01 -1.86
N VAL A 115 11.10 8.38 -3.13
CA VAL A 115 12.17 8.58 -4.10
C VAL A 115 12.41 10.08 -4.29
N ARG A 116 13.66 10.46 -4.32
CA ARG A 116 14.11 11.80 -4.77
C ARG A 116 15.05 11.59 -5.92
N ASP A 117 14.81 12.27 -7.02
CA ASP A 117 15.64 12.15 -8.20
C ASP A 117 15.97 13.51 -8.83
N SER A 118 17.01 13.51 -9.65
CA SER A 118 17.42 14.61 -10.48
C SER A 118 17.67 14.12 -11.89
N TRP A 119 17.03 14.71 -12.87
CA TRP A 119 17.16 14.37 -14.29
C TRP A 119 17.89 15.47 -15.04
N HIS A 120 18.92 15.10 -15.76
CA HIS A 120 19.65 15.94 -16.68
C HIS A 120 19.19 15.66 -18.10
N LEU A 121 18.42 16.57 -18.66
CA LEU A 121 17.82 16.45 -19.99
C LEU A 121 18.80 16.90 -21.07
N SER A 122 18.73 16.29 -22.25
CA SER A 122 19.67 16.54 -23.36
C SER A 122 19.61 17.96 -23.92
N LEU A 123 18.53 18.70 -23.70
CA LEU A 123 18.42 20.11 -24.09
C LEU A 123 18.98 21.09 -23.02
N GLY A 124 19.52 20.55 -21.92
CA GLY A 124 20.29 21.33 -20.93
C GLY A 124 19.52 21.67 -19.67
N GLU A 125 18.26 21.27 -19.54
CA GLU A 125 17.49 21.45 -18.31
C GLU A 125 17.82 20.37 -17.27
N THR A 126 17.72 20.76 -16.01
CA THR A 126 17.75 19.82 -14.88
C THR A 126 16.43 19.92 -14.12
N THR A 127 15.77 18.81 -13.94
CA THR A 127 14.53 18.72 -13.17
C THR A 127 14.71 17.80 -11.98
N THR A 128 14.00 18.09 -10.89
CA THR A 128 13.97 17.24 -9.70
C THR A 128 12.55 16.77 -9.44
N HIS A 129 12.42 15.58 -8.89
CA HIS A 129 11.13 15.00 -8.63
C HIS A 129 11.05 14.38 -7.24
N LEU A 130 9.82 14.28 -6.76
CA LEU A 130 9.43 13.53 -5.59
C LEU A 130 8.49 12.43 -6.05
N SER A 131 8.81 11.19 -5.70
CA SER A 131 8.01 10.04 -6.10
C SER A 131 7.74 9.10 -4.93
N VAL A 132 6.69 8.30 -5.04
CA VAL A 132 6.34 7.26 -4.08
C VAL A 132 6.30 5.93 -4.80
N ILE A 133 7.06 4.96 -4.31
CA ILE A 133 7.06 3.58 -4.83
C ILE A 133 5.76 2.90 -4.39
N GLN A 134 5.15 2.16 -5.30
CA GLN A 134 3.96 1.35 -5.11
C GLN A 134 4.20 -0.07 -5.59
N ASN A 135 3.33 -0.99 -5.14
CA ASN A 135 3.29 -2.38 -5.61
C ASN A 135 4.66 -3.07 -5.61
N ASN A 136 5.42 -2.94 -4.51
CA ASN A 136 6.74 -3.54 -4.33
C ASN A 136 7.75 -3.15 -5.44
N GLY A 137 7.72 -1.90 -5.88
CA GLY A 137 8.64 -1.39 -6.88
C GLY A 137 8.26 -1.68 -8.32
N THR A 138 7.06 -2.20 -8.59
CA THR A 138 6.58 -2.36 -9.97
C THR A 138 5.94 -1.09 -10.52
N GLU A 139 5.58 -0.17 -9.65
CA GLU A 139 4.97 1.11 -10.00
C GLU A 139 5.53 2.22 -9.12
N TYR A 140 5.52 3.45 -9.62
CA TYR A 140 5.71 4.64 -8.80
C TYR A 140 4.92 5.82 -9.36
N VAL A 141 4.47 6.71 -8.47
CA VAL A 141 3.87 8.00 -8.85
C VAL A 141 4.90 9.10 -8.67
N ILE A 142 4.92 10.06 -9.59
CA ILE A 142 5.93 11.10 -9.67
C ILE A 142 5.28 12.49 -9.70
N LEU A 143 5.91 13.43 -9.01
CA LEU A 143 5.57 14.84 -9.03
C LEU A 143 6.84 15.65 -9.33
N ASN A 144 6.77 16.60 -10.27
CA ASN A 144 7.83 17.58 -10.45
C ASN A 144 7.98 18.43 -9.18
N ASN A 145 9.18 18.47 -8.64
CA ASN A 145 9.54 19.19 -7.40
C ASN A 145 10.73 20.12 -7.60
N THR A 146 11.00 20.54 -8.83
CA THR A 146 12.09 21.43 -9.16
C THR A 146 11.87 22.79 -8.48
N SER A 147 12.83 23.19 -7.63
CA SER A 147 12.76 24.47 -6.92
C SER A 147 12.69 25.65 -7.90
N GLY A 148 11.73 26.54 -7.68
CA GLY A 148 11.48 27.68 -8.56
C GLY A 148 10.83 27.34 -9.90
N SER A 149 10.60 26.07 -10.20
CA SER A 149 9.85 25.67 -11.40
C SER A 149 8.38 26.07 -11.27
N PRO A 150 7.82 26.72 -12.27
CA PRO A 150 6.39 27.03 -12.29
C PRO A 150 5.53 25.84 -12.79
N SER A 151 6.09 24.65 -12.96
CA SER A 151 5.37 23.50 -13.54
C SER A 151 4.59 22.72 -12.48
N THR A 152 3.41 22.27 -12.86
CA THR A 152 2.56 21.35 -12.09
C THR A 152 2.41 20.06 -12.88
N VAL A 153 3.50 19.31 -13.00
CA VAL A 153 3.54 18.05 -13.75
C VAL A 153 3.58 16.88 -12.79
N SER A 154 2.70 15.92 -13.02
CA SER A 154 2.65 14.66 -12.29
C SER A 154 2.41 13.49 -13.24
N GLY A 155 2.71 12.30 -12.79
CA GLY A 155 2.54 11.09 -13.60
C GLY A 155 2.68 9.81 -12.81
N GLU A 156 2.65 8.73 -13.54
CA GLU A 156 2.89 7.38 -13.04
C GLU A 156 3.83 6.62 -13.97
N ALA A 157 4.57 5.68 -13.41
CA ALA A 157 5.40 4.78 -14.18
C ALA A 157 5.22 3.34 -13.73
N LYS A 158 5.26 2.42 -14.70
CA LYS A 158 5.07 0.99 -14.50
C LYS A 158 6.22 0.21 -15.09
N ARG A 159 6.69 -0.79 -14.35
CA ARG A 159 7.73 -1.71 -14.82
C ARG A 159 7.24 -2.47 -16.03
N GLN A 160 8.10 -2.62 -17.01
CA GLN A 160 7.87 -3.39 -18.24
C GLN A 160 8.45 -4.80 -18.13
#